data_6179247d647fef8dbc9a900a2b191a25
#
_entry.id   6179247d647fef8dbc9a900a2b191a25
#
_cell.length_a   1.000
_cell.length_b   1.000
_cell.length_c   1.000
_cell.angle_alpha   90.00
_cell.angle_beta   90.00
_cell.angle_gamma   90.00
#
_symmetry.space_group_name_H-M   'P 1'
#
loop_
_entity.id
_entity.type
_entity.pdbx_description
1 polymer ?
#
loop_
_entity_poly.entity_id
_entity_poly.type
_entity_poly.pdbx_seq_one_letter_code
_entity_poly.pdbx_strand_id
1 'polypeptide(L)'
;MSPTPHNTTEDAKLGLIAGIMAYSFWGAFPIYFKITQEASAVEILAHRIVWSLPFALLIIVLRRQWPELKRALKIPRLVGLLTLAAIALSINWGVYIWAVQNEQIFQGSLGYFINPLMFVLVGLVFFKERLTRLQSVSIAFALIGVTILTLYGGVFPYISLTLAASFGLYGVIRKQ
;
A
#
# COMPACT_ATOMS: atom_id res chain seq x y z
N MET A 1 35.32 15.76 -7.49
CA MET A 1 34.50 16.15 -6.34
C MET A 1 34.23 14.89 -5.53
N SER A 2 34.90 14.71 -4.41
CA SER A 2 34.67 13.59 -3.50
C SER A 2 33.27 13.72 -2.87
N PRO A 3 32.47 12.65 -2.78
CA PRO A 3 31.20 12.72 -2.09
C PRO A 3 31.48 13.04 -0.61
N THR A 4 30.76 14.04 -0.09
CA THR A 4 30.78 14.37 1.34
C THR A 4 30.38 13.12 2.12
N PRO A 5 31.09 12.77 3.22
CA PRO A 5 30.71 11.62 4.03
C PRO A 5 29.32 11.85 4.60
N HIS A 6 28.35 11.06 4.15
CA HIS A 6 27.00 11.01 4.73
C HIS A 6 27.14 10.62 6.21
N ASN A 7 26.57 11.43 7.06
CA ASN A 7 26.55 11.20 8.50
C ASN A 7 25.49 10.11 8.79
N THR A 8 25.89 8.86 8.62
CA THR A 8 25.00 7.67 8.65
C THR A 8 24.10 7.59 9.88
N THR A 9 24.54 8.17 11.00
CA THR A 9 23.77 8.22 12.25
C THR A 9 22.67 9.28 12.24
N GLU A 10 22.88 10.42 11.62
CA GLU A 10 21.86 11.48 11.48
C GLU A 10 20.81 11.07 10.44
N ASP A 11 21.23 10.50 9.32
CA ASP A 11 20.32 9.99 8.30
C ASP A 11 19.43 8.86 8.86
N ALA A 12 19.99 7.97 9.70
CA ALA A 12 19.24 6.93 10.37
C ALA A 12 18.20 7.48 11.37
N LYS A 13 18.56 8.51 12.14
CA LYS A 13 17.63 9.19 13.06
C LYS A 13 16.50 9.89 12.31
N LEU A 14 16.81 10.62 11.24
CA LEU A 14 15.81 11.27 10.40
C LEU A 14 14.87 10.25 9.75
N GLY A 15 15.41 9.12 9.26
CA GLY A 15 14.63 8.02 8.72
C GLY A 15 13.69 7.40 9.75
N LEU A 16 14.18 7.20 10.99
CA LEU A 16 13.35 6.67 12.08
C LEU A 16 12.21 7.64 12.44
N ILE A 17 12.52 8.93 12.61
CA ILE A 17 11.50 9.95 12.92
C ILE A 17 10.47 10.03 11.80
N ALA A 18 10.91 10.08 10.54
CA ALA A 18 10.00 10.10 9.39
C ALA A 18 9.11 8.85 9.33
N GLY A 19 9.67 7.68 9.64
CA GLY A 19 8.92 6.43 9.74
C GLY A 19 7.85 6.46 10.83
N ILE A 20 8.23 6.87 12.05
CA ILE A 20 7.30 7.01 13.18
C ILE A 20 6.16 7.97 12.82
N MET A 21 6.46 9.14 12.27
CA MET A 21 5.47 10.13 11.86
C MET A 21 4.53 9.57 10.79
N ALA A 22 5.06 8.92 9.76
CA ALA A 22 4.27 8.34 8.67
C ALA A 22 3.30 7.24 9.19
N TYR A 23 3.79 6.31 10.00
CA TYR A 23 2.95 5.25 10.55
C TYR A 23 1.95 5.75 11.58
N SER A 24 2.30 6.76 12.40
CA SER A 24 1.35 7.40 13.31
C SER A 24 0.23 8.10 12.53
N PHE A 25 0.57 8.81 11.46
CA PHE A 25 -0.41 9.46 10.59
C PHE A 25 -1.32 8.42 9.90
N TRP A 26 -0.77 7.33 9.38
CA TRP A 26 -1.56 6.25 8.80
C TRP A 26 -2.45 5.55 9.83
N GLY A 27 -1.96 5.38 11.07
CA GLY A 27 -2.75 4.83 12.17
C GLY A 27 -3.96 5.69 12.57
N ALA A 28 -3.95 6.97 12.24
CA ALA A 28 -5.08 7.87 12.46
C ALA A 28 -6.19 7.78 11.39
N PHE A 29 -5.91 7.20 10.21
CA PHE A 29 -6.92 7.10 9.14
C PHE A 29 -8.21 6.38 9.53
N PRO A 30 -8.21 5.28 10.29
CA PRO A 30 -9.45 4.66 10.74
C PRO A 30 -10.36 5.61 11.50
N ILE A 31 -9.79 6.48 12.34
CA ILE A 31 -10.55 7.50 13.09
C ILE A 31 -11.20 8.47 12.10
N TYR A 32 -10.45 8.96 11.12
CA TYR A 32 -10.98 9.84 10.07
C TYR A 32 -12.13 9.18 9.29
N PHE A 33 -11.97 7.94 8.85
CA PHE A 33 -13.04 7.23 8.11
C PHE A 33 -14.24 6.92 8.96
N LYS A 34 -14.08 6.77 10.27
CA LYS A 34 -15.19 6.59 11.20
C LYS A 34 -15.96 7.90 11.43
N ILE A 35 -15.28 9.02 11.55
CA ILE A 35 -15.91 10.33 11.69
C ILE A 35 -16.68 10.72 10.42
N THR A 36 -16.17 10.33 9.25
CA THR A 36 -16.76 10.65 7.92
C THR A 36 -17.72 9.57 7.42
N GLN A 37 -18.24 8.70 8.29
CA GLN A 37 -19.10 7.58 7.88
C GLN A 37 -20.47 7.98 7.30
N GLU A 38 -20.86 9.26 7.38
CA GLU A 38 -22.06 9.79 6.71
C GLU A 38 -21.89 9.76 5.18
N ALA A 39 -20.65 9.90 4.67
CA ALA A 39 -20.34 9.75 3.28
C ALA A 39 -19.97 8.29 2.98
N SER A 40 -20.42 7.75 1.85
CA SER A 40 -20.09 6.39 1.44
C SER A 40 -18.60 6.20 1.16
N ALA A 41 -18.08 4.96 1.28
CA ALA A 41 -16.68 4.66 0.98
C ALA A 41 -16.28 5.09 -0.44
N VAL A 42 -17.21 4.99 -1.40
CA VAL A 42 -16.99 5.39 -2.80
C VAL A 42 -16.86 6.91 -2.91
N GLU A 43 -17.71 7.67 -2.22
CA GLU A 43 -17.62 9.15 -2.20
C GLU A 43 -16.31 9.62 -1.58
N ILE A 44 -15.93 9.07 -0.44
CA ILE A 44 -14.65 9.40 0.21
C ILE A 44 -13.48 9.09 -0.74
N LEU A 45 -13.49 7.91 -1.38
CA LEU A 45 -12.46 7.54 -2.34
C LEU A 45 -12.43 8.49 -3.55
N ALA A 46 -13.60 8.82 -4.12
CA ALA A 46 -13.71 9.75 -5.23
C ALA A 46 -13.15 11.13 -4.88
N HIS A 47 -13.52 11.67 -3.71
CA HIS A 47 -12.97 12.94 -3.23
C HIS A 47 -11.44 12.89 -3.05
N ARG A 48 -10.89 11.81 -2.51
CA ARG A 48 -9.44 11.62 -2.38
C ARG A 48 -8.74 11.63 -3.73
N ILE A 49 -9.31 10.97 -4.74
CA ILE A 49 -8.74 10.94 -6.10
C ILE A 49 -8.81 12.35 -6.71
N VAL A 50 -9.98 12.98 -6.70
CA VAL A 50 -10.19 14.30 -7.30
C VAL A 50 -9.28 15.34 -6.65
N TRP A 51 -9.24 15.41 -5.32
CA TRP A 51 -8.43 16.40 -4.61
C TRP A 51 -6.93 16.12 -4.65
N SER A 52 -6.50 14.90 -4.97
CA SER A 52 -5.08 14.61 -5.20
C SER A 52 -4.55 15.23 -6.50
N LEU A 53 -5.40 15.47 -7.50
CA LEU A 53 -5.01 16.02 -8.80
C LEU A 53 -4.40 17.44 -8.71
N PRO A 54 -5.03 18.42 -8.03
CA PRO A 54 -4.43 19.75 -7.87
C PRO A 54 -3.05 19.71 -7.21
N PHE A 55 -2.87 18.86 -6.20
CA PHE A 55 -1.57 18.70 -5.52
C PHE A 55 -0.53 18.06 -6.44
N ALA A 56 -0.90 17.03 -7.20
CA ALA A 56 -0.01 16.39 -8.16
C ALA A 56 0.39 17.39 -9.26
N LEU A 57 -0.55 18.16 -9.80
CA LEU A 57 -0.29 19.20 -10.80
C LEU A 57 0.63 20.29 -10.23
N LEU A 58 0.39 20.73 -9.01
CA LEU A 58 1.23 21.72 -8.34
C LEU A 58 2.69 21.22 -8.23
N ILE A 59 2.89 19.95 -7.81
CA ILE A 59 4.23 19.35 -7.73
C ILE A 59 4.90 19.31 -9.10
N ILE A 60 4.19 18.91 -10.17
CA ILE A 60 4.70 18.86 -11.54
C ILE A 60 5.12 20.26 -12.01
N VAL A 61 4.33 21.27 -11.73
CA VAL A 61 4.64 22.65 -12.06
C VAL A 61 5.87 23.14 -11.29
N LEU A 62 5.89 22.99 -9.97
CA LEU A 62 7.00 23.45 -9.12
C LEU A 62 8.32 22.75 -9.47
N ARG A 63 8.27 21.46 -9.80
CA ARG A 63 9.46 20.68 -10.21
C ARG A 63 9.77 20.78 -11.69
N ARG A 64 9.00 21.55 -12.47
CA ARG A 64 9.15 21.71 -13.92
C ARG A 64 9.16 20.39 -14.69
N GLN A 65 8.41 19.39 -14.22
CA GLN A 65 8.37 18.01 -14.76
C GLN A 65 7.35 17.81 -15.89
N TRP A 66 6.84 18.89 -16.51
CA TRP A 66 5.94 18.82 -17.67
C TRP A 66 6.49 18.00 -18.85
N PRO A 67 7.79 18.14 -19.24
CA PRO A 67 8.34 17.36 -20.34
C PRO A 67 8.34 15.85 -20.04
N GLU A 68 8.65 15.44 -18.81
CA GLU A 68 8.63 14.06 -18.36
C GLU A 68 7.21 13.48 -18.41
N LEU A 69 6.23 14.22 -17.88
CA LEU A 69 4.83 13.82 -17.94
C LEU A 69 4.36 13.61 -19.38
N LYS A 70 4.63 14.57 -20.27
CA LYS A 70 4.27 14.47 -21.69
C LYS A 70 4.93 13.28 -22.38
N ARG A 71 6.17 12.95 -22.04
CA ARG A 71 6.86 11.75 -22.56
C ARG A 71 6.22 10.46 -22.04
N ALA A 72 5.93 10.40 -20.73
CA ALA A 72 5.29 9.24 -20.12
C ALA A 72 3.91 8.95 -20.75
N LEU A 73 3.10 9.98 -20.97
CA LEU A 73 1.78 9.85 -21.59
C LEU A 73 1.81 9.36 -23.06
N LYS A 74 2.95 9.51 -23.74
CA LYS A 74 3.13 9.00 -25.10
C LYS A 74 3.49 7.52 -25.17
N ILE A 75 3.70 6.87 -24.05
CA ILE A 75 4.05 5.44 -23.97
C ILE A 75 2.80 4.64 -23.55
N PRO A 76 2.03 4.03 -24.48
CA PRO A 76 0.74 3.39 -24.18
C PRO A 76 0.88 2.29 -23.15
N ARG A 77 1.95 1.49 -23.21
CA ARG A 77 2.24 0.42 -22.26
C ARG A 77 2.39 0.96 -20.84
N LEU A 78 3.12 2.07 -20.67
CA LEU A 78 3.31 2.70 -19.36
C LEU A 78 1.98 3.24 -18.82
N VAL A 79 1.21 3.94 -19.67
CA VAL A 79 -0.12 4.45 -19.30
C VAL A 79 -1.04 3.30 -18.88
N GLY A 80 -1.07 2.19 -19.64
CA GLY A 80 -1.86 1.01 -19.31
C GLY A 80 -1.47 0.40 -17.96
N LEU A 81 -0.17 0.24 -17.70
CA LEU A 81 0.34 -0.27 -16.41
C LEU A 81 -0.01 0.66 -15.25
N LEU A 82 0.16 1.97 -15.42
CA LEU A 82 -0.19 2.95 -14.39
C LEU A 82 -1.70 2.97 -14.11
N THR A 83 -2.53 2.86 -15.15
CA THR A 83 -3.98 2.77 -15.00
C THR A 83 -4.38 1.51 -14.24
N LEU A 84 -3.81 0.35 -14.59
CA LEU A 84 -4.07 -0.90 -13.89
C LEU A 84 -3.61 -0.84 -12.42
N ALA A 85 -2.46 -0.24 -12.17
CA ALA A 85 -1.96 0.00 -10.82
C ALA A 85 -2.90 0.92 -10.01
N ALA A 86 -3.40 1.99 -10.65
CA ALA A 86 -4.34 2.92 -10.03
C ALA A 86 -5.67 2.23 -9.69
N ILE A 87 -6.20 1.39 -10.59
CA ILE A 87 -7.42 0.60 -10.34
C ILE A 87 -7.20 -0.35 -9.16
N ALA A 88 -6.10 -1.12 -9.14
CA ALA A 88 -5.79 -2.05 -8.06
C ALA A 88 -5.69 -1.31 -6.69
N LEU A 89 -5.06 -0.14 -6.68
CA LEU A 89 -4.93 0.69 -5.48
C LEU A 89 -6.27 1.31 -5.05
N SER A 90 -7.10 1.71 -6.01
CA SER A 90 -8.45 2.24 -5.74
C SER A 90 -9.35 1.17 -5.12
N ILE A 91 -9.31 -0.07 -5.63
CA ILE A 91 -10.02 -1.20 -5.03
C ILE A 91 -9.52 -1.43 -3.61
N ASN A 92 -8.20 -1.45 -3.41
CA ASN A 92 -7.61 -1.62 -2.08
C ASN A 92 -8.13 -0.57 -1.08
N TRP A 93 -8.03 0.70 -1.41
CA TRP A 93 -8.47 1.77 -0.53
C TRP A 93 -9.99 1.80 -0.34
N GLY A 94 -10.77 1.54 -1.40
CA GLY A 94 -12.23 1.47 -1.32
C GLY A 94 -12.69 0.38 -0.35
N VAL A 95 -12.12 -0.82 -0.47
CA VAL A 95 -12.42 -1.95 0.44
C VAL A 95 -11.98 -1.63 1.86
N TYR A 96 -10.84 -0.98 2.06
CA TYR A 96 -10.36 -0.60 3.38
C TYR A 96 -11.28 0.44 4.07
N ILE A 97 -11.67 1.50 3.35
CA ILE A 97 -12.58 2.51 3.86
C ILE A 97 -13.91 1.86 4.23
N TRP A 98 -14.45 1.03 3.33
CA TRP A 98 -15.69 0.30 3.57
C TRP A 98 -15.58 -0.60 4.81
N ALA A 99 -14.49 -1.32 4.98
CA ALA A 99 -14.26 -2.19 6.13
C ALA A 99 -14.24 -1.40 7.44
N VAL A 100 -13.61 -0.23 7.49
CA VAL A 100 -13.58 0.63 8.67
C VAL A 100 -14.98 1.17 9.01
N GLN A 101 -15.74 1.61 7.99
CA GLN A 101 -17.11 2.12 8.19
C GLN A 101 -18.09 1.05 8.66
N ASN A 102 -17.88 -0.21 8.27
CA ASN A 102 -18.76 -1.35 8.61
C ASN A 102 -18.24 -2.21 9.77
N GLU A 103 -17.47 -1.64 10.69
CA GLU A 103 -16.94 -2.33 11.89
C GLU A 103 -16.02 -3.53 11.59
N GLN A 104 -15.52 -3.65 10.34
CA GLN A 104 -14.65 -4.73 9.90
C GLN A 104 -13.16 -4.35 9.97
N ILE A 105 -12.80 -3.42 10.87
CA ILE A 105 -11.44 -2.90 11.00
C ILE A 105 -10.42 -4.01 11.31
N PHE A 106 -10.84 -5.05 12.03
CA PHE A 106 -10.01 -6.21 12.31
C PHE A 106 -9.56 -6.91 11.02
N GLN A 107 -10.50 -7.17 10.10
CA GLN A 107 -10.18 -7.74 8.79
C GLN A 107 -9.33 -6.80 7.94
N GLY A 108 -9.61 -5.48 8.01
CA GLY A 108 -8.78 -4.46 7.36
C GLY A 108 -7.33 -4.52 7.82
N SER A 109 -7.11 -4.60 9.14
CA SER A 109 -5.78 -4.71 9.75
C SER A 109 -5.09 -6.04 9.40
N LEU A 110 -5.82 -7.16 9.46
CA LEU A 110 -5.31 -8.48 9.11
C LEU A 110 -4.81 -8.53 7.66
N GLY A 111 -5.46 -7.81 6.74
CA GLY A 111 -5.01 -7.70 5.35
C GLY A 111 -3.59 -7.15 5.23
N TYR A 112 -3.23 -6.16 6.05
CA TYR A 112 -1.86 -5.61 6.07
C TYR A 112 -0.83 -6.58 6.64
N PHE A 113 -1.22 -7.46 7.56
CA PHE A 113 -0.33 -8.55 8.03
C PHE A 113 -0.14 -9.63 6.95
N ILE A 114 -1.12 -9.82 6.07
CA ILE A 114 -1.02 -10.77 4.95
C ILE A 114 -0.18 -10.20 3.81
N ASN A 115 -0.10 -8.88 3.63
CA ASN A 115 0.64 -8.24 2.53
C ASN A 115 2.09 -8.74 2.39
N PRO A 116 2.93 -8.81 3.43
CA PRO A 116 4.29 -9.34 3.30
C PRO A 116 4.31 -10.78 2.78
N LEU A 117 3.34 -11.61 3.20
CA LEU A 117 3.22 -13.00 2.73
C LEU A 117 2.85 -13.05 1.24
N MET A 118 1.97 -12.15 0.79
CA MET A 118 1.61 -12.01 -0.62
C MET A 118 2.82 -11.58 -1.46
N PHE A 119 3.64 -10.64 -0.99
CA PHE A 119 4.87 -10.25 -1.70
C PHE A 119 5.87 -11.39 -1.81
N VAL A 120 6.01 -12.19 -0.75
CA VAL A 120 6.85 -13.39 -0.79
C VAL A 120 6.28 -14.41 -1.77
N LEU A 121 4.98 -14.67 -1.76
CA LEU A 121 4.33 -15.58 -2.70
C LEU A 121 4.56 -15.12 -4.15
N VAL A 122 4.41 -13.84 -4.41
CA VAL A 122 4.69 -13.22 -5.72
C VAL A 122 6.17 -13.41 -6.10
N GLY A 123 7.09 -13.15 -5.16
CA GLY A 123 8.53 -13.37 -5.36
C GLY A 123 8.85 -14.81 -5.76
N LEU A 124 8.27 -15.78 -5.05
CA LEU A 124 8.45 -17.21 -5.32
C LEU A 124 7.87 -17.63 -6.68
N VAL A 125 6.61 -17.25 -6.96
CA VAL A 125 5.86 -17.75 -8.12
C VAL A 125 6.29 -17.03 -9.40
N PHE A 126 6.33 -15.71 -9.38
CA PHE A 126 6.58 -14.91 -10.59
C PHE A 126 8.06 -14.63 -10.84
N PHE A 127 8.82 -14.39 -9.79
CA PHE A 127 10.24 -14.05 -9.91
C PHE A 127 11.18 -15.25 -9.64
N LYS A 128 10.61 -16.42 -9.26
CA LYS A 128 11.38 -17.64 -8.94
C LYS A 128 12.48 -17.40 -7.90
N GLU A 129 12.24 -16.46 -6.99
CA GLU A 129 13.14 -16.15 -5.89
C GLU A 129 13.25 -17.37 -4.96
N ARG A 130 14.42 -17.58 -4.35
CA ARG A 130 14.65 -18.66 -3.37
C ARG A 130 14.70 -18.06 -1.98
N LEU A 131 13.95 -18.65 -1.07
CA LEU A 131 13.97 -18.23 0.32
C LEU A 131 15.20 -18.78 1.03
N THR A 132 15.81 -17.97 1.87
CA THR A 132 16.77 -18.43 2.84
C THR A 132 16.06 -19.20 3.97
N ARG A 133 16.78 -20.01 4.72
CA ARG A 133 16.20 -20.76 5.86
C ARG A 133 15.55 -19.82 6.88
N LEU A 134 16.19 -18.69 7.18
CA LEU A 134 15.68 -17.71 8.13
C LEU A 134 14.37 -17.05 7.63
N GLN A 135 14.32 -16.69 6.35
CA GLN A 135 13.09 -16.17 5.71
C GLN A 135 11.95 -17.20 5.75
N SER A 136 12.25 -18.48 5.46
CA SER A 136 11.24 -19.55 5.53
C SER A 136 10.66 -19.71 6.94
N VAL A 137 11.50 -19.65 7.96
CA VAL A 137 11.05 -19.69 9.36
C VAL A 137 10.19 -18.49 9.70
N SER A 138 10.61 -17.28 9.32
CA SER A 138 9.82 -16.04 9.54
C SER A 138 8.44 -16.11 8.88
N ILE A 139 8.37 -16.61 7.65
CA ILE A 139 7.11 -16.79 6.92
C ILE A 139 6.22 -17.83 7.60
N ALA A 140 6.80 -18.94 8.08
CA ALA A 140 6.04 -19.94 8.81
C ALA A 140 5.38 -19.34 10.08
N PHE A 141 6.12 -18.55 10.87
CA PHE A 141 5.56 -17.84 12.02
C PHE A 141 4.46 -16.86 11.62
N ALA A 142 4.65 -16.11 10.53
CA ALA A 142 3.63 -15.18 10.04
C ALA A 142 2.36 -15.91 9.58
N LEU A 143 2.49 -17.05 8.88
CA LEU A 143 1.35 -17.90 8.48
C LEU A 143 0.61 -18.45 9.70
N ILE A 144 1.33 -18.94 10.71
CA ILE A 144 0.73 -19.40 11.97
C ILE A 144 -0.05 -18.25 12.63
N GLY A 145 0.55 -17.06 12.74
CA GLY A 145 -0.11 -15.88 13.31
C GLY A 145 -1.38 -15.51 12.56
N VAL A 146 -1.34 -15.43 11.23
CA VAL A 146 -2.52 -15.15 10.39
C VAL A 146 -3.59 -16.23 10.57
N THR A 147 -3.20 -17.51 10.61
CA THR A 147 -4.12 -18.62 10.81
C THR A 147 -4.82 -18.54 12.17
N ILE A 148 -4.07 -18.28 13.24
CA ILE A 148 -4.64 -18.11 14.59
C ILE A 148 -5.61 -16.95 14.61
N LEU A 149 -5.23 -15.79 14.08
CA LEU A 149 -6.09 -14.59 14.03
C LEU A 149 -7.37 -14.83 13.21
N THR A 150 -7.27 -15.58 12.11
CA THR A 150 -8.40 -15.94 11.26
C THR A 150 -9.37 -16.88 12.00
N LEU A 151 -8.83 -17.92 12.65
CA LEU A 151 -9.65 -18.88 13.43
C LEU A 151 -10.28 -18.21 14.64
N TYR A 152 -9.55 -17.36 15.34
CA TYR A 152 -10.07 -16.62 16.50
C TYR A 152 -11.14 -15.60 16.11
N GLY A 153 -10.99 -14.97 14.93
CA GLY A 153 -11.98 -14.05 14.40
C GLY A 153 -13.30 -14.70 13.97
N GLY A 154 -13.35 -16.02 13.83
CA GLY A 154 -14.56 -16.80 13.54
C GLY A 154 -15.23 -16.51 12.18
N VAL A 155 -14.61 -15.69 11.34
CA VAL A 155 -15.15 -15.25 10.04
C VAL A 155 -14.07 -15.45 8.97
N PHE A 156 -14.50 -15.96 7.82
CA PHE A 156 -13.57 -16.09 6.68
C PHE A 156 -13.04 -14.72 6.25
N PRO A 157 -11.70 -14.52 6.12
CA PRO A 157 -11.08 -13.20 5.99
C PRO A 157 -11.10 -12.68 4.55
N TYR A 158 -12.28 -12.65 3.91
CA TYR A 158 -12.40 -12.23 2.50
C TYR A 158 -11.94 -10.79 2.25
N ILE A 159 -12.19 -9.89 3.20
CA ILE A 159 -11.72 -8.49 3.12
C ILE A 159 -10.19 -8.46 3.17
N SER A 160 -9.60 -9.16 4.14
CA SER A 160 -8.14 -9.23 4.30
C SER A 160 -7.44 -9.78 3.06
N LEU A 161 -8.02 -10.84 2.48
CA LEU A 161 -7.49 -11.45 1.25
C LEU A 161 -7.63 -10.51 0.04
N THR A 162 -8.75 -9.79 -0.07
CA THR A 162 -8.95 -8.79 -1.14
C THR A 162 -7.94 -7.65 -1.02
N LEU A 163 -7.71 -7.15 0.20
CA LEU A 163 -6.72 -6.11 0.46
C LEU A 163 -5.31 -6.60 0.11
N ALA A 164 -4.94 -7.79 0.55
CA ALA A 164 -3.62 -8.37 0.26
C ALA A 164 -3.43 -8.64 -1.24
N ALA A 165 -4.43 -9.19 -1.92
CA ALA A 165 -4.36 -9.49 -3.35
C ALA A 165 -4.26 -8.21 -4.20
N SER A 166 -5.10 -7.20 -3.93
CA SER A 166 -5.09 -5.94 -4.68
C SER A 166 -3.78 -5.17 -4.49
N PHE A 167 -3.24 -5.16 -3.27
CA PHE A 167 -1.95 -4.53 -2.99
C PHE A 167 -0.77 -5.34 -3.56
N GLY A 168 -0.85 -6.65 -3.52
CA GLY A 168 0.10 -7.55 -4.17
C GLY A 168 0.15 -7.33 -5.68
N LEU A 169 -1.01 -7.25 -6.33
CA LEU A 169 -1.12 -6.94 -7.77
C LEU A 169 -0.50 -5.57 -8.10
N TYR A 170 -0.82 -4.53 -7.33
CA TYR A 170 -0.18 -3.22 -7.45
C TYR A 170 1.34 -3.33 -7.38
N GLY A 171 1.87 -4.09 -6.41
CA GLY A 171 3.30 -4.29 -6.25
C GLY A 171 3.97 -5.00 -7.45
N VAL A 172 3.31 -6.00 -8.04
CA VAL A 172 3.79 -6.68 -9.26
C VAL A 172 3.85 -5.72 -10.44
N ILE A 173 2.78 -4.96 -10.67
CA ILE A 173 2.70 -4.01 -11.78
C ILE A 173 3.82 -2.97 -11.67
N ARG A 174 4.12 -2.51 -10.48
CA ARG A 174 5.13 -1.48 -10.23
C ARG A 174 6.57 -1.94 -10.44
N LYS A 175 6.83 -3.26 -10.42
CA LYS A 175 8.16 -3.84 -10.68
C LYS A 175 8.45 -4.01 -12.19
N GLN A 176 7.48 -3.83 -13.07
CA GLN A 176 7.62 -3.93 -14.54
C GLN A 176 7.96 -2.58 -15.17
#